data_d69d3de074c42eba9dca7e48442cec02
#
_entry.id   d69d3de074c42eba9dca7e48442cec02
#
_cell.length_a   1.000
_cell.length_b   1.000
_cell.length_c   1.000
_cell.angle_alpha   90.00
_cell.angle_beta   90.00
_cell.angle_gamma   90.00
#
_symmetry.space_group_name_H-M   'P 1'
#
loop_
_entity.id
_entity.type
_entity.pdbx_description
1 polymer ?
#
loop_
_entity_poly.entity_id
_entity_poly.type
_entity_poly.pdbx_seq_one_letter_code
_entity_poly.pdbx_strand_id
1 'polypeptide(L)'
;MVRRSALLWCVLILALFAVSAGCMSAPATPSPATPAMTASPATTAAAAHASVADQLASVKSDNLVWKSAYRMFSTMKSTEYVHPPYTVDEANGTYKFDCLGFADHALMDADMAAYTAIGKGANPSIETYAAYFSRLSTTTPDAAGWTKVAHPVDLAPGDICLWLKPGTLDTGHMWIITGTPAINPKRSDEALVRILDSTGTPHSDDSRTGAADRTGLGSGILGMMVDSGGNPIGLYWEGGTSTGAGEKDTTIVCGRLSK
;
A
#
# COMPACT_ATOMS: atom_id res chain seq x y z
N MET A 1 22.01 -28.37 42.48
CA MET A 1 21.27 -29.63 42.40
C MET A 1 20.36 -29.51 41.16
N VAL A 2 20.82 -29.97 39.99
CA VAL A 2 20.58 -31.22 39.31
C VAL A 2 19.11 -31.52 39.05
N ARG A 3 18.64 -31.41 37.81
CA ARG A 3 18.42 -32.53 36.90
C ARG A 3 18.04 -32.08 35.46
N ARG A 4 18.83 -32.57 34.54
CA ARG A 4 18.57 -32.64 33.10
C ARG A 4 17.53 -33.73 32.81
N SER A 5 16.71 -33.56 31.78
CA SER A 5 16.13 -34.67 31.05
C SER A 5 15.98 -34.29 29.58
N ALA A 6 16.81 -34.93 28.78
CA ALA A 6 16.70 -35.01 27.33
C ALA A 6 15.74 -36.15 26.99
N LEU A 7 14.91 -36.00 25.99
CA LEU A 7 14.25 -37.11 25.32
C LEU A 7 14.37 -36.95 23.80
N LEU A 8 15.15 -37.84 23.25
CA LEU A 8 15.29 -38.20 21.85
C LEU A 8 14.06 -39.00 21.41
N TRP A 9 13.49 -38.74 20.25
CA TRP A 9 12.70 -39.73 19.49
C TRP A 9 12.96 -39.60 17.99
N CYS A 10 13.54 -40.59 17.53
CA CYS A 10 13.71 -41.43 16.36
C CYS A 10 12.89 -41.11 15.12
N VAL A 11 13.65 -41.14 14.05
CA VAL A 11 13.39 -41.33 12.62
C VAL A 11 12.54 -42.57 12.36
N LEU A 12 11.57 -42.49 11.44
CA LEU A 12 11.08 -43.67 10.70
C LEU A 12 10.91 -43.29 9.23
N ILE A 13 11.77 -43.89 8.41
CA ILE A 13 11.73 -43.92 6.95
C ILE A 13 10.84 -45.07 6.56
N LEU A 14 9.88 -44.90 5.67
CA LEU A 14 9.25 -45.95 4.91
C LEU A 14 9.17 -45.57 3.43
N ALA A 15 9.98 -46.26 2.65
CA ALA A 15 9.89 -46.35 1.20
C ALA A 15 8.99 -47.52 0.83
N LEU A 16 8.13 -47.41 -0.17
CA LEU A 16 7.63 -48.55 -0.94
C LEU A 16 6.99 -48.15 -2.29
N PHE A 17 7.63 -48.61 -3.33
CA PHE A 17 7.19 -49.23 -4.59
C PHE A 17 6.32 -48.50 -5.62
N ALA A 18 6.94 -48.41 -6.78
CA ALA A 18 6.36 -48.16 -8.09
C ALA A 18 5.56 -49.40 -8.58
N VAL A 19 4.43 -49.10 -9.23
CA VAL A 19 3.82 -50.02 -10.20
C VAL A 19 3.51 -49.23 -11.47
N SER A 20 4.20 -49.60 -12.52
CA SER A 20 4.00 -49.12 -13.88
C SER A 20 2.84 -49.87 -14.54
N ALA A 21 1.81 -49.16 -14.99
CA ALA A 21 0.86 -49.68 -15.96
C ALA A 21 0.87 -48.77 -17.19
N GLY A 22 1.40 -49.31 -18.27
CA GLY A 22 1.40 -48.67 -19.58
C GLY A 22 0.01 -48.63 -20.18
N CYS A 23 -0.45 -47.49 -20.62
CA CYS A 23 -1.54 -47.32 -21.57
C CYS A 23 -0.98 -46.68 -22.83
N MET A 24 -1.05 -47.40 -23.93
CA MET A 24 -0.76 -46.91 -25.29
C MET A 24 -1.81 -45.84 -25.66
N SER A 25 -1.39 -44.62 -25.88
CA SER A 25 -2.23 -43.57 -26.44
C SER A 25 -1.97 -43.43 -27.93
N ALA A 26 -3.03 -43.40 -28.72
CA ALA A 26 -3.01 -43.14 -30.14
C ALA A 26 -2.53 -41.71 -30.47
N PRO A 27 -1.93 -41.47 -31.63
CA PRO A 27 -1.44 -40.13 -32.00
C PRO A 27 -2.61 -39.19 -32.33
N ALA A 28 -2.70 -38.10 -31.56
CA ALA A 28 -3.60 -37.00 -31.89
C ALA A 28 -2.98 -36.12 -32.98
N THR A 29 -3.77 -35.85 -34.01
CA THR A 29 -3.47 -34.93 -35.10
C THR A 29 -3.31 -33.50 -34.55
N PRO A 30 -2.28 -32.74 -34.90
CA PRO A 30 -2.13 -31.36 -34.45
C PRO A 30 -3.14 -30.45 -35.17
N SER A 31 -3.98 -29.79 -34.39
CA SER A 31 -4.80 -28.67 -34.85
C SER A 31 -3.90 -27.44 -35.09
N PRO A 32 -4.09 -26.64 -36.14
CA PRO A 32 -3.26 -25.47 -36.36
C PRO A 32 -3.50 -24.43 -35.26
N ALA A 33 -2.47 -24.16 -34.47
CA ALA A 33 -2.47 -23.12 -33.46
C ALA A 33 -2.53 -21.74 -34.14
N THR A 34 -3.63 -21.02 -33.90
CA THR A 34 -3.68 -19.58 -34.14
C THR A 34 -2.62 -18.90 -33.26
N PRO A 35 -1.75 -18.05 -33.82
CA PRO A 35 -0.77 -17.34 -33.00
C PRO A 35 -1.52 -16.38 -32.10
N ALA A 36 -1.57 -16.70 -30.80
CA ALA A 36 -1.94 -15.74 -29.77
C ALA A 36 -0.84 -14.67 -29.76
N MET A 37 -1.19 -13.45 -30.13
CA MET A 37 -0.36 -12.27 -29.88
C MET A 37 -0.29 -12.09 -28.37
N THR A 38 0.73 -12.67 -27.75
CA THR A 38 1.08 -12.36 -26.36
C THR A 38 1.60 -10.93 -26.32
N ALA A 39 0.79 -10.01 -25.80
CA ALA A 39 1.25 -8.66 -25.50
C ALA A 39 2.48 -8.77 -24.59
N SER A 40 3.55 -8.05 -24.93
CA SER A 40 4.77 -8.03 -24.13
C SER A 40 4.44 -7.51 -22.73
N PRO A 41 4.93 -8.13 -21.65
CA PRO A 41 4.64 -7.67 -20.28
C PRO A 41 5.03 -6.21 -20.03
N ALA A 42 6.05 -5.69 -20.70
CA ALA A 42 6.46 -4.29 -20.63
C ALA A 42 5.41 -3.33 -21.21
N THR A 43 4.73 -3.71 -22.31
CA THR A 43 3.69 -2.89 -22.94
C THR A 43 2.44 -2.82 -22.04
N THR A 44 2.11 -3.92 -21.37
CA THR A 44 0.95 -3.96 -20.45
C THR A 44 1.19 -3.11 -19.20
N ALA A 45 2.42 -3.12 -18.65
CA ALA A 45 2.80 -2.31 -17.50
C ALA A 45 2.73 -0.81 -17.81
N ALA A 46 3.31 -0.38 -18.93
CA ALA A 46 3.28 1.02 -19.35
C ALA A 46 1.83 1.51 -19.61
N ALA A 47 0.98 0.67 -20.20
CA ALA A 47 -0.42 1.00 -20.43
C ALA A 47 -1.21 1.13 -19.10
N ALA A 48 -0.96 0.27 -18.12
CA ALA A 48 -1.59 0.35 -16.80
C ALA A 48 -1.16 1.62 -16.04
N HIS A 49 0.12 1.95 -16.05
CA HIS A 49 0.62 3.18 -15.44
C HIS A 49 0.02 4.43 -16.09
N ALA A 50 -0.06 4.50 -17.41
CA ALA A 50 -0.66 5.60 -18.14
C ALA A 50 -2.15 5.76 -17.77
N SER A 51 -2.92 4.66 -17.70
CA SER A 51 -4.34 4.69 -17.30
C SER A 51 -4.54 5.22 -15.87
N VAL A 52 -3.71 4.80 -14.92
CA VAL A 52 -3.75 5.31 -13.53
C VAL A 52 -3.34 6.79 -13.49
N ALA A 53 -2.32 7.20 -14.24
CA ALA A 53 -1.90 8.60 -14.31
C ALA A 53 -3.01 9.52 -14.83
N ASP A 54 -3.76 9.10 -15.86
CA ASP A 54 -4.90 9.84 -16.37
C ASP A 54 -6.03 9.99 -15.32
N GLN A 55 -6.31 8.92 -14.57
CA GLN A 55 -7.28 8.95 -13.47
C GLN A 55 -6.84 9.96 -12.41
N LEU A 56 -5.58 9.89 -11.97
CA LEU A 56 -5.03 10.80 -10.96
C LEU A 56 -4.98 12.26 -11.45
N ALA A 57 -4.66 12.50 -12.73
CA ALA A 57 -4.68 13.83 -13.33
C ALA A 57 -6.09 14.48 -13.32
N SER A 58 -7.14 13.67 -13.30
CA SER A 58 -8.52 14.15 -13.24
C SER A 58 -8.94 14.60 -11.84
N VAL A 59 -8.20 14.22 -10.80
CA VAL A 59 -8.51 14.57 -9.40
C VAL A 59 -8.34 16.07 -9.17
N LYS A 60 -9.42 16.71 -8.76
CA LYS A 60 -9.43 18.15 -8.41
C LYS A 60 -9.27 18.28 -6.90
N SER A 61 -8.11 18.74 -6.47
CA SER A 61 -7.84 19.03 -5.06
C SER A 61 -6.84 20.19 -4.95
N ASP A 62 -7.11 21.10 -4.03
CA ASP A 62 -6.19 22.16 -3.68
C ASP A 62 -5.24 21.81 -2.54
N ASN A 63 -5.42 20.62 -1.94
CA ASN A 63 -4.57 20.13 -0.87
C ASN A 63 -3.10 20.03 -1.33
N LEU A 64 -2.19 20.62 -0.57
CA LEU A 64 -0.77 20.72 -0.94
C LEU A 64 -0.06 19.36 -0.87
N VAL A 65 -0.44 18.49 0.09
CA VAL A 65 0.11 17.12 0.19
C VAL A 65 -0.25 16.33 -1.05
N TRP A 66 -1.51 16.43 -1.53
CA TRP A 66 -1.93 15.82 -2.77
C TRP A 66 -1.09 16.31 -3.96
N LYS A 67 -0.93 17.62 -4.09
CA LYS A 67 -0.16 18.22 -5.20
C LYS A 67 1.29 17.73 -5.21
N SER A 68 1.94 17.67 -4.04
CA SER A 68 3.30 17.17 -3.91
C SER A 68 3.40 15.67 -4.25
N ALA A 69 2.53 14.84 -3.68
CA ALA A 69 2.51 13.40 -3.95
C ALA A 69 2.24 13.09 -5.42
N TYR A 70 1.27 13.78 -6.04
CA TYR A 70 0.96 13.64 -7.46
C TYR A 70 2.10 14.11 -8.36
N ARG A 71 2.79 15.20 -8.01
CA ARG A 71 3.96 15.67 -8.74
C ARG A 71 5.05 14.61 -8.77
N MET A 72 5.39 14.00 -7.64
CA MET A 72 6.36 12.90 -7.58
C MET A 72 5.93 11.72 -8.47
N PHE A 73 4.68 11.28 -8.37
CA PHE A 73 4.15 10.19 -9.17
C PHE A 73 4.18 10.50 -10.68
N SER A 74 3.74 11.69 -11.08
CA SER A 74 3.62 12.08 -12.50
C SER A 74 4.96 12.36 -13.18
N THR A 75 6.00 12.72 -12.41
CA THR A 75 7.36 12.97 -12.92
C THR A 75 8.28 11.77 -12.78
N MET A 76 7.81 10.70 -12.15
CA MET A 76 8.60 9.50 -11.87
C MET A 76 9.05 8.79 -13.15
N LYS A 77 10.36 8.53 -13.23
CA LYS A 77 11.00 7.72 -14.27
C LYS A 77 11.65 6.45 -13.70
N SER A 78 12.00 6.47 -12.40
CA SER A 78 12.60 5.35 -11.70
C SER A 78 12.17 5.37 -10.23
N THR A 79 11.79 4.22 -9.72
CA THR A 79 11.40 4.06 -8.33
C THR A 79 11.85 2.70 -7.78
N GLU A 80 12.01 2.63 -6.46
CA GLU A 80 12.35 1.41 -5.74
C GLU A 80 11.92 1.55 -4.28
N TYR A 81 11.38 0.49 -3.70
CA TYR A 81 11.12 0.43 -2.26
C TYR A 81 12.42 0.12 -1.52
N VAL A 82 12.91 1.07 -0.75
CA VAL A 82 14.14 0.93 0.04
C VAL A 82 13.98 1.56 1.41
N HIS A 83 14.59 0.97 2.42
CA HIS A 83 14.77 1.63 3.72
C HIS A 83 15.95 2.62 3.67
N PRO A 84 16.02 3.57 4.61
CA PRO A 84 17.09 4.58 4.62
C PRO A 84 18.50 3.96 4.46
N PRO A 85 19.40 4.63 3.70
CA PRO A 85 19.28 5.98 3.17
C PRO A 85 18.43 6.07 1.90
N TYR A 86 17.56 7.10 1.80
CA TYR A 86 16.71 7.34 0.64
C TYR A 86 17.47 8.04 -0.49
N THR A 87 16.94 7.93 -1.71
CA THR A 87 17.41 8.69 -2.88
C THR A 87 16.22 9.39 -3.51
N VAL A 88 16.24 10.72 -3.50
CA VAL A 88 15.25 11.56 -4.17
C VAL A 88 15.99 12.53 -5.08
N ASP A 89 15.81 12.35 -6.38
CA ASP A 89 16.34 13.23 -7.42
C ASP A 89 15.18 13.63 -8.34
N GLU A 90 14.50 14.69 -7.96
CA GLU A 90 13.33 15.21 -8.66
C GLU A 90 13.66 15.65 -10.08
N ALA A 91 14.85 16.22 -10.31
CA ALA A 91 15.28 16.67 -11.64
C ALA A 91 15.37 15.51 -12.64
N ASN A 92 15.78 14.34 -12.17
CA ASN A 92 15.87 13.13 -12.98
C ASN A 92 14.66 12.20 -12.80
N GLY A 93 13.69 12.51 -11.92
CA GLY A 93 12.52 11.70 -11.67
C GLY A 93 12.84 10.38 -10.98
N THR A 94 13.84 10.36 -10.07
CA THR A 94 14.24 9.18 -9.32
C THR A 94 13.75 9.28 -7.88
N TYR A 95 12.96 8.27 -7.46
CA TYR A 95 12.35 8.23 -6.13
C TYR A 95 12.53 6.85 -5.51
N LYS A 96 13.47 6.73 -4.55
CA LYS A 96 13.79 5.50 -3.83
C LYS A 96 13.62 5.72 -2.33
N PHE A 97 12.56 5.19 -1.79
CA PHE A 97 12.18 5.32 -0.38
C PHE A 97 11.17 4.22 0.02
N ASP A 98 10.94 4.06 1.31
CA ASP A 98 9.83 3.30 1.85
C ASP A 98 8.55 4.15 1.97
N CYS A 99 7.50 3.58 2.56
CA CYS A 99 6.21 4.27 2.71
C CYS A 99 6.31 5.53 3.56
N LEU A 100 7.12 5.49 4.63
CA LEU A 100 7.35 6.64 5.51
C LEU A 100 8.15 7.73 4.79
N GLY A 101 9.23 7.37 4.10
CA GLY A 101 10.04 8.32 3.33
C GLY A 101 9.25 9.03 2.23
N PHE A 102 8.31 8.32 1.57
CA PHE A 102 7.40 8.94 0.62
C PHE A 102 6.46 9.96 1.27
N ALA A 103 5.78 9.56 2.36
CA ALA A 103 4.84 10.45 3.05
C ALA A 103 5.54 11.67 3.67
N ASP A 104 6.70 11.47 4.28
CA ASP A 104 7.55 12.54 4.82
C ASP A 104 7.94 13.53 3.74
N HIS A 105 8.43 13.05 2.59
CA HIS A 105 8.87 13.91 1.49
C HIS A 105 7.70 14.72 0.91
N ALA A 106 6.55 14.08 0.70
CA ALA A 106 5.34 14.77 0.25
C ALA A 106 4.89 15.86 1.22
N LEU A 107 4.94 15.58 2.51
CA LEU A 107 4.53 16.53 3.54
C LEU A 107 5.55 17.65 3.75
N MET A 108 6.85 17.36 3.76
CA MET A 108 7.90 18.38 3.86
C MET A 108 7.82 19.40 2.72
N ASP A 109 7.60 18.93 1.50
CA ASP A 109 7.42 19.78 0.32
C ASP A 109 6.12 20.60 0.40
N ALA A 110 5.03 20.00 0.90
CA ALA A 110 3.75 20.66 1.06
C ALA A 110 3.75 21.72 2.17
N ASP A 111 4.22 21.36 3.36
CA ASP A 111 4.27 22.23 4.55
C ASP A 111 5.27 21.71 5.59
N MET A 112 6.48 22.26 5.58
CA MET A 112 7.54 21.92 6.53
C MET A 112 7.13 22.17 7.98
N ALA A 113 6.29 23.19 8.27
CA ALA A 113 5.85 23.46 9.63
C ALA A 113 4.87 22.38 10.13
N ALA A 114 3.97 21.91 9.27
CA ALA A 114 3.07 20.82 9.58
C ALA A 114 3.82 19.49 9.82
N TYR A 115 4.85 19.21 9.02
CA TYR A 115 5.76 18.06 9.22
C TYR A 115 6.48 18.15 10.57
N THR A 116 7.10 19.30 10.84
CA THR A 116 7.87 19.54 12.08
C THR A 116 7.01 19.41 13.34
N ALA A 117 5.72 19.76 13.27
CA ALA A 117 4.78 19.64 14.37
C ALA A 117 4.55 18.19 14.80
N ILE A 118 4.60 17.23 13.86
CA ILE A 118 4.46 15.80 14.13
C ILE A 118 5.68 15.27 14.89
N GLY A 119 6.88 15.48 14.34
CA GLY A 119 8.13 14.95 14.86
C GLY A 119 8.85 15.84 15.87
N LYS A 120 8.31 17.04 16.19
CA LYS A 120 8.99 18.03 17.03
C LYS A 120 10.42 18.35 16.54
N GLY A 121 10.62 18.37 15.22
CA GLY A 121 11.88 18.66 14.58
C GLY A 121 12.83 17.46 14.35
N ALA A 122 12.41 16.25 14.75
CA ALA A 122 13.09 15.00 14.39
C ALA A 122 12.31 14.29 13.26
N ASN A 123 12.96 13.35 12.55
CA ASN A 123 12.27 12.48 11.61
C ASN A 123 11.25 11.60 12.35
N PRO A 124 9.95 11.79 12.15
CA PRO A 124 8.93 11.04 12.88
C PRO A 124 8.91 9.58 12.42
N SER A 125 8.74 8.65 13.37
CA SER A 125 8.43 7.26 13.03
C SER A 125 6.92 7.11 12.76
N ILE A 126 6.52 5.94 12.23
CA ILE A 126 5.10 5.65 12.00
C ILE A 126 4.29 5.68 13.30
N GLU A 127 4.88 5.27 14.43
CA GLU A 127 4.26 5.37 15.77
C GLU A 127 4.07 6.82 16.19
N THR A 128 5.03 7.71 15.82
CA THR A 128 4.92 9.14 16.10
C THR A 128 3.75 9.75 15.33
N TYR A 129 3.58 9.41 14.05
CA TYR A 129 2.40 9.78 13.27
C TYR A 129 1.12 9.23 13.88
N ALA A 130 1.09 7.95 14.25
CA ALA A 130 -0.08 7.32 14.87
C ALA A 130 -0.49 8.05 16.15
N ALA A 131 0.47 8.32 17.04
CA ALA A 131 0.24 9.04 18.28
C ALA A 131 -0.21 10.49 18.04
N TYR A 132 0.35 11.14 17.00
CA TYR A 132 -0.04 12.52 16.64
C TYR A 132 -1.48 12.54 16.12
N PHE A 133 -1.82 11.77 15.11
CA PHE A 133 -3.15 11.77 14.49
C PHE A 133 -4.25 11.28 15.43
N SER A 134 -3.94 10.33 16.31
CA SER A 134 -4.93 9.80 17.26
C SER A 134 -5.47 10.85 18.21
N ARG A 135 -4.67 11.86 18.60
CA ARG A 135 -5.07 12.91 19.55
C ARG A 135 -5.76 14.12 18.92
N LEU A 136 -5.77 14.21 17.58
CA LEU A 136 -6.37 15.34 16.87
C LEU A 136 -7.89 15.35 17.03
N SER A 137 -8.46 16.56 17.00
CA SER A 137 -9.90 16.75 16.86
C SER A 137 -10.36 16.40 15.44
N THR A 138 -11.58 15.91 15.31
CA THR A 138 -12.22 15.68 14.02
C THR A 138 -12.87 16.92 13.41
N THR A 139 -12.99 18.00 14.18
CA THR A 139 -13.74 19.21 13.77
C THR A 139 -12.91 20.49 13.82
N THR A 140 -11.87 20.54 14.65
CA THR A 140 -11.08 21.75 14.85
C THR A 140 -9.62 21.45 14.56
N PRO A 141 -9.02 22.15 13.57
CA PRO A 141 -7.60 22.02 13.29
C PRO A 141 -6.74 22.41 14.51
N ASP A 142 -5.65 21.70 14.71
CA ASP A 142 -4.63 22.11 15.67
C ASP A 142 -3.83 23.32 15.17
N ALA A 143 -2.83 23.77 15.94
CA ALA A 143 -2.01 24.92 15.59
C ALA A 143 -1.21 24.73 14.29
N ALA A 144 -0.95 23.50 13.87
CA ALA A 144 -0.28 23.18 12.61
C ALA A 144 -1.24 23.00 11.43
N GLY A 145 -2.55 23.02 11.68
CA GLY A 145 -3.59 22.87 10.67
C GLY A 145 -4.10 21.45 10.47
N TRP A 146 -3.76 20.53 11.37
CA TRP A 146 -4.17 19.12 11.28
C TRP A 146 -5.51 18.84 11.94
N THR A 147 -6.35 18.04 11.29
CA THR A 147 -7.54 17.40 11.87
C THR A 147 -7.45 15.89 11.68
N LYS A 148 -8.13 15.13 12.53
CA LYS A 148 -8.34 13.68 12.35
C LYS A 148 -9.49 13.43 11.39
N VAL A 149 -9.34 12.46 10.49
CA VAL A 149 -10.46 11.92 9.71
C VAL A 149 -10.89 10.62 10.37
N ALA A 150 -12.14 10.59 10.86
CA ALA A 150 -12.64 9.47 11.67
C ALA A 150 -13.10 8.28 10.83
N HIS A 151 -13.77 8.53 9.70
CA HIS A 151 -14.37 7.48 8.89
C HIS A 151 -13.73 7.43 7.49
N PRO A 152 -13.42 6.24 6.97
CA PRO A 152 -12.83 6.11 5.63
C PRO A 152 -13.62 6.78 4.52
N VAL A 153 -14.94 6.83 4.61
CA VAL A 153 -15.82 7.46 3.61
C VAL A 153 -15.69 8.99 3.55
N ASP A 154 -15.12 9.60 4.60
CA ASP A 154 -14.89 11.05 4.68
C ASP A 154 -13.49 11.45 4.18
N LEU A 155 -12.66 10.48 3.80
CA LEU A 155 -11.32 10.74 3.29
C LEU A 155 -11.37 11.48 1.96
N ALA A 156 -10.38 12.33 1.73
CA ALA A 156 -10.24 13.16 0.55
C ALA A 156 -8.79 13.15 0.03
N PRO A 157 -8.54 13.51 -1.24
CA PRO A 157 -7.20 13.58 -1.79
C PRO A 157 -6.26 14.46 -0.97
N GLY A 158 -5.13 13.90 -0.56
CA GLY A 158 -4.11 14.52 0.28
C GLY A 158 -4.19 14.17 1.75
N ASP A 159 -5.22 13.46 2.21
CA ASP A 159 -5.22 12.90 3.56
C ASP A 159 -4.10 11.85 3.68
N ILE A 160 -3.37 11.88 4.78
CA ILE A 160 -2.34 10.90 5.11
C ILE A 160 -2.95 9.89 6.07
N CYS A 161 -2.92 8.62 5.68
CA CYS A 161 -3.36 7.52 6.52
C CYS A 161 -2.20 6.59 6.85
N LEU A 162 -2.31 5.93 7.97
CA LEU A 162 -1.36 4.90 8.35
C LEU A 162 -2.07 3.72 9.04
N TRP A 163 -1.44 2.60 8.92
CA TRP A 163 -1.73 1.37 9.63
C TRP A 163 -0.56 1.06 10.57
N LEU A 164 -0.85 0.75 11.80
CA LEU A 164 0.14 0.40 12.82
C LEU A 164 -0.10 -1.02 13.32
N LYS A 165 0.96 -1.85 13.30
CA LYS A 165 0.97 -3.23 13.81
C LYS A 165 2.00 -3.35 14.95
N PRO A 166 1.62 -3.01 16.17
CA PRO A 166 2.53 -3.04 17.31
C PRO A 166 3.10 -4.45 17.57
N GLY A 167 4.37 -4.52 17.95
CA GLY A 167 5.00 -5.77 18.40
C GLY A 167 5.48 -6.69 17.27
N THR A 168 5.54 -6.22 16.04
CA THR A 168 6.14 -6.92 14.90
C THR A 168 7.35 -6.16 14.36
N LEU A 169 8.20 -6.84 13.55
CA LEU A 169 9.30 -6.18 12.82
C LEU A 169 8.76 -5.26 11.71
N ASP A 170 7.61 -5.61 11.15
CA ASP A 170 6.82 -4.76 10.25
C ASP A 170 5.87 -3.93 11.10
N THR A 171 6.29 -2.70 11.42
CA THR A 171 5.59 -1.82 12.35
C THR A 171 4.35 -1.17 11.75
N GLY A 172 4.16 -1.24 10.42
CA GLY A 172 2.99 -0.70 9.74
C GLY A 172 3.28 -0.15 8.36
N HIS A 173 2.33 0.61 7.83
CA HIS A 173 2.41 1.21 6.50
C HIS A 173 1.74 2.57 6.46
N MET A 174 2.18 3.45 5.54
CA MET A 174 1.60 4.78 5.31
C MET A 174 1.26 4.98 3.84
N TRP A 175 0.20 5.74 3.60
CA TRP A 175 -0.25 6.09 2.26
C TRP A 175 -0.94 7.46 2.22
N ILE A 176 -1.05 8.02 1.02
CA ILE A 176 -1.75 9.28 0.75
C ILE A 176 -2.99 8.96 -0.09
N ILE A 177 -4.13 9.50 0.33
CA ILE A 177 -5.42 9.32 -0.36
C ILE A 177 -5.40 10.10 -1.68
N THR A 178 -5.91 9.49 -2.74
CA THR A 178 -5.91 10.09 -4.08
C THR A 178 -7.29 10.28 -4.69
N GLY A 179 -8.32 9.68 -4.09
CA GLY A 179 -9.68 9.74 -4.61
C GLY A 179 -10.72 9.69 -3.51
N THR A 180 -11.97 9.88 -3.86
CA THR A 180 -13.10 9.72 -2.93
C THR A 180 -13.32 8.23 -2.68
N PRO A 181 -13.28 7.77 -1.42
CA PRO A 181 -13.56 6.39 -1.09
C PRO A 181 -15.00 5.98 -1.38
N ALA A 182 -15.22 4.70 -1.63
CA ALA A 182 -16.54 4.13 -1.84
C ALA A 182 -16.68 2.82 -1.08
N ILE A 183 -17.88 2.56 -0.53
CA ILE A 183 -18.16 1.24 0.05
C ILE A 183 -18.16 0.19 -1.06
N ASN A 184 -17.48 -0.94 -0.81
CA ASN A 184 -17.43 -2.04 -1.74
C ASN A 184 -18.85 -2.62 -1.95
N PRO A 185 -19.42 -2.61 -3.17
CA PRO A 185 -20.77 -3.10 -3.40
C PRO A 185 -20.94 -4.61 -3.13
N LYS A 186 -19.83 -5.34 -3.07
CA LYS A 186 -19.80 -6.78 -2.75
C LYS A 186 -19.50 -7.09 -1.28
N ARG A 187 -19.09 -6.08 -0.50
CA ARG A 187 -18.68 -6.22 0.90
C ARG A 187 -18.92 -4.91 1.63
N SER A 188 -20.03 -4.84 2.36
CA SER A 188 -20.47 -3.63 3.06
C SER A 188 -19.58 -3.19 4.24
N ASP A 189 -18.70 -4.07 4.70
CA ASP A 189 -17.68 -3.81 5.73
C ASP A 189 -16.33 -3.38 5.18
N GLU A 190 -16.26 -2.98 3.89
CA GLU A 190 -15.05 -2.53 3.23
C GLU A 190 -15.26 -1.20 2.51
N ALA A 191 -14.45 -0.21 2.83
CA ALA A 191 -14.31 1.02 2.04
C ALA A 191 -13.11 0.87 1.09
N LEU A 192 -13.35 0.97 -0.22
CA LEU A 192 -12.32 0.97 -1.25
C LEU A 192 -11.69 2.35 -1.35
N VAL A 193 -10.37 2.41 -1.26
CA VAL A 193 -9.62 3.65 -1.22
C VAL A 193 -8.50 3.59 -2.26
N ARG A 194 -8.50 4.51 -3.23
CA ARG A 194 -7.35 4.66 -4.11
C ARG A 194 -6.29 5.50 -3.42
N ILE A 195 -5.05 5.02 -3.48
CA ILE A 195 -3.92 5.57 -2.74
C ILE A 195 -2.70 5.81 -3.62
N LEU A 196 -1.78 6.64 -3.14
CA LEU A 196 -0.37 6.67 -3.50
C LEU A 196 0.45 6.21 -2.30
N ASP A 197 1.39 5.32 -2.53
CA ASP A 197 2.35 4.85 -1.53
C ASP A 197 3.66 4.38 -2.15
N SER A 198 4.64 4.11 -1.32
CA SER A 198 5.81 3.32 -1.72
C SER A 198 5.78 1.98 -1.00
N THR A 199 5.82 0.89 -1.75
CA THR A 199 5.72 -0.46 -1.19
C THR A 199 6.54 -1.49 -1.97
N GLY A 200 6.84 -2.61 -1.32
CA GLY A 200 7.44 -3.81 -1.94
C GLY A 200 6.41 -4.75 -2.58
N THR A 201 5.11 -4.56 -2.30
CA THR A 201 4.04 -5.45 -2.76
C THR A 201 2.87 -4.64 -3.34
N PRO A 202 2.53 -4.80 -4.62
CA PRO A 202 1.41 -4.08 -5.25
C PRO A 202 0.06 -4.33 -4.57
N HIS A 203 -0.85 -3.37 -4.74
CA HIS A 203 -2.26 -3.47 -4.36
C HIS A 203 -3.15 -3.95 -5.53
N SER A 204 -4.46 -3.92 -5.37
CA SER A 204 -5.39 -4.11 -6.48
C SER A 204 -5.36 -2.92 -7.44
N ASP A 205 -5.59 -3.18 -8.73
CA ASP A 205 -5.59 -2.16 -9.79
C ASP A 205 -4.40 -1.19 -9.65
N ASP A 206 -3.22 -1.79 -9.52
CA ASP A 206 -1.98 -1.10 -9.19
C ASP A 206 -1.22 -0.66 -10.44
N SER A 207 -0.61 0.52 -10.39
CA SER A 207 0.24 1.03 -11.46
C SER A 207 1.56 0.25 -11.60
N ARG A 208 1.98 -0.48 -10.58
CA ARG A 208 3.20 -1.32 -10.51
C ARG A 208 2.94 -2.71 -11.08
N THR A 209 2.76 -2.85 -12.37
CA THR A 209 2.35 -4.11 -13.02
C THR A 209 3.48 -4.87 -13.72
N GLY A 210 4.63 -4.23 -13.97
CA GLY A 210 5.80 -4.84 -14.61
C GLY A 210 6.77 -5.48 -13.63
N ALA A 211 7.61 -6.40 -14.10
CA ALA A 211 8.62 -7.06 -13.26
C ALA A 211 9.67 -6.09 -12.72
N ALA A 212 9.97 -5.01 -13.45
CA ALA A 212 10.93 -3.98 -13.06
C ALA A 212 10.34 -2.92 -12.13
N ASP A 213 9.00 -2.73 -12.16
CA ASP A 213 8.30 -1.62 -11.49
C ASP A 213 7.39 -2.13 -10.36
N ARG A 214 7.66 -3.33 -9.83
CA ARG A 214 6.82 -3.95 -8.79
C ARG A 214 6.97 -3.33 -7.42
N THR A 215 8.00 -2.53 -7.20
CA THR A 215 8.30 -1.93 -5.91
C THR A 215 8.48 -0.42 -6.03
N GLY A 216 8.35 0.28 -4.91
CA GLY A 216 8.51 1.73 -4.84
C GLY A 216 7.19 2.50 -4.96
N LEU A 217 7.28 3.74 -5.47
CA LEU A 217 6.16 4.64 -5.61
C LEU A 217 5.16 4.14 -6.66
N GLY A 218 3.90 4.08 -6.28
CA GLY A 218 2.82 3.68 -7.17
C GLY A 218 1.46 4.00 -6.60
N SER A 219 0.41 3.72 -7.39
CA SER A 219 -0.98 3.90 -7.00
C SER A 219 -1.74 2.59 -7.16
N GLY A 220 -2.54 2.27 -6.16
CA GLY A 220 -3.40 1.10 -6.18
C GLY A 220 -4.66 1.29 -5.34
N ILE A 221 -5.46 0.24 -5.21
CA ILE A 221 -6.67 0.23 -4.38
C ILE A 221 -6.42 -0.63 -3.15
N LEU A 222 -6.56 -0.01 -1.98
CA LEU A 222 -6.55 -0.64 -0.67
C LEU A 222 -7.99 -0.71 -0.14
N GLY A 223 -8.33 -1.76 0.61
CA GLY A 223 -9.61 -1.87 1.29
C GLY A 223 -9.45 -1.55 2.77
N MET A 224 -10.20 -0.59 3.30
CA MET A 224 -10.26 -0.33 4.74
C MET A 224 -11.46 -1.06 5.32
N MET A 225 -11.23 -1.97 6.28
CA MET A 225 -12.32 -2.63 7.00
C MET A 225 -13.00 -1.64 7.93
N VAL A 226 -14.32 -1.68 7.96
CA VAL A 226 -15.10 -0.82 8.85
C VAL A 226 -16.05 -1.63 9.73
N ASP A 227 -16.26 -1.15 10.93
CA ASP A 227 -17.30 -1.67 11.81
C ASP A 227 -18.70 -1.14 11.42
N SER A 228 -19.73 -1.53 12.17
CA SER A 228 -21.12 -1.06 11.94
C SER A 228 -21.32 0.44 12.15
N GLY A 229 -20.37 1.12 12.81
CA GLY A 229 -20.34 2.57 12.99
C GLY A 229 -19.55 3.30 11.89
N GLY A 230 -18.96 2.56 10.95
CA GLY A 230 -18.11 3.12 9.90
C GLY A 230 -16.68 3.44 10.35
N ASN A 231 -16.26 3.01 11.56
CA ASN A 231 -14.89 3.23 12.03
C ASN A 231 -13.92 2.23 11.40
N PRO A 232 -12.69 2.63 11.05
CA PRO A 232 -11.70 1.72 10.51
C PRO A 232 -11.19 0.76 11.61
N ILE A 233 -11.24 -0.55 11.31
CA ILE A 233 -10.84 -1.62 12.24
C ILE A 233 -9.79 -2.57 11.65
N GLY A 234 -9.36 -2.34 10.43
CA GLY A 234 -8.39 -3.18 9.76
C GLY A 234 -8.27 -2.83 8.28
N LEU A 235 -7.51 -3.62 7.54
CA LEU A 235 -7.32 -3.41 6.12
C LEU A 235 -7.29 -4.72 5.32
N TYR A 236 -7.65 -4.62 4.04
CA TYR A 236 -7.35 -5.58 3.00
C TYR A 236 -6.29 -4.96 2.09
N TRP A 237 -5.13 -5.61 2.00
CA TRP A 237 -4.04 -5.11 1.17
C TRP A 237 -4.43 -4.99 -0.30
N GLU A 238 -5.22 -5.94 -0.78
CA GLU A 238 -5.80 -5.95 -2.12
C GLU A 238 -7.29 -5.60 -2.04
N GLY A 239 -7.63 -4.32 -2.07
CA GLY A 239 -9.00 -3.83 -1.95
C GLY A 239 -9.91 -4.34 -3.08
N GLY A 240 -11.11 -4.75 -2.71
CA GLY A 240 -12.15 -5.18 -3.64
C GLY A 240 -11.99 -6.58 -4.24
N THR A 241 -10.82 -7.20 -4.14
CA THR A 241 -10.53 -8.52 -4.75
C THR A 241 -10.24 -9.60 -3.72
N SER A 242 -9.85 -9.22 -2.51
CA SER A 242 -9.36 -10.15 -1.51
C SER A 242 -10.48 -11.08 -1.03
N THR A 243 -10.25 -12.38 -1.18
CA THR A 243 -11.01 -13.45 -0.54
C THR A 243 -10.37 -13.87 0.78
N GLY A 244 -9.21 -13.30 1.10
CA GLY A 244 -8.43 -13.59 2.30
C GLY A 244 -8.96 -12.90 3.55
N ALA A 245 -8.53 -13.38 4.71
CA ALA A 245 -8.67 -12.64 5.95
C ALA A 245 -7.79 -11.38 5.84
N GLY A 246 -8.41 -10.21 6.00
CA GLY A 246 -7.63 -8.98 6.10
C GLY A 246 -6.95 -8.86 7.47
N GLU A 247 -6.09 -7.86 7.61
CA GLU A 247 -5.45 -7.51 8.87
C GLU A 247 -6.46 -6.80 9.77
N LYS A 248 -7.01 -7.53 10.76
CA LYS A 248 -7.94 -7.01 11.77
C LYS A 248 -7.21 -6.58 13.04
N ASP A 249 -7.91 -5.87 13.87
CA ASP A 249 -7.43 -5.43 15.19
C ASP A 249 -6.13 -4.60 15.11
N THR A 250 -6.01 -3.83 14.04
CA THR A 250 -4.91 -2.92 13.80
C THR A 250 -5.36 -1.47 14.03
N THR A 251 -4.44 -0.64 14.47
CA THR A 251 -4.70 0.79 14.57
C THR A 251 -4.59 1.43 13.19
N ILE A 252 -5.69 1.98 12.70
CA ILE A 252 -5.70 2.84 11.50
C ILE A 252 -6.06 4.25 11.91
N VAL A 253 -5.24 5.21 11.55
CA VAL A 253 -5.51 6.63 11.79
C VAL A 253 -5.19 7.44 10.55
N CYS A 254 -6.00 8.49 10.33
CA CYS A 254 -5.84 9.39 9.20
C CYS A 254 -5.85 10.84 9.67
N GLY A 255 -4.94 11.64 9.09
CA GLY A 255 -4.83 13.08 9.32
C GLY A 255 -5.06 13.85 8.03
N ARG A 256 -5.79 14.97 8.14
CA ARG A 256 -6.01 15.96 7.08
C ARG A 256 -5.30 17.23 7.41
N LEU A 257 -4.48 17.74 6.50
CA LEU A 257 -3.91 19.07 6.58
C LEU A 257 -4.83 20.05 5.85
N SER A 258 -5.38 21.01 6.59
CA SER A 258 -6.33 22.03 6.09
C SER A 258 -5.58 23.33 5.73
N LYS A 259 -4.75 23.30 4.67
CA LYS A 259 -4.02 24.46 4.15
C LYS A 259 -3.92 24.40 2.64
#